data_fc13db43f208a1ceb8f3a77d62b72b87
#
_entry.id   fc13db43f208a1ceb8f3a77d62b72b87
#
_cell.length_a   1.000
_cell.length_b   1.000
_cell.length_c   1.000
_cell.angle_alpha   90.00
_cell.angle_beta   90.00
_cell.angle_gamma   90.00
#
_symmetry.space_group_name_H-M   'P 1'
#
loop_
_entity.id
_entity.type
_entity.pdbx_description
1 polymer ?
#
loop_
_entity_poly.entity_id
_entity_poly.type
_entity_poly.pdbx_seq_one_letter_code
_entity_poly.pdbx_strand_id
1 'polypeptide(L)'
;LKSVNEKIFVKIISPNFDLKYGLTKEHIEERFKKLIRYSDPDKDKKTLFIWPEGVFSGYSYDEVLAFKQIILKNFSKKHLIIFGTNKLDSKTNSFYNSMLIVDNNLQIIQSYNKRKLVPFGEFLPFEDFIKSFGLKKITEGHGSYLKGTKNNNLVIDKLNILPLICYEVIFTDLVQKSNEDTNLIINISEDGWFGESIGPDQHFAKSIFR
;
A
#
# COMPACT_ATOMS: atom_id res chain seq x y z
N LEU A 1 -7.75 -20.20 -32.01
CA LEU A 1 -8.20 -20.16 -30.61
C LEU A 1 -8.48 -18.72 -30.25
N LYS A 2 -9.77 -18.31 -30.15
CA LYS A 2 -10.17 -16.99 -29.67
C LYS A 2 -9.71 -16.91 -28.21
N SER A 3 -8.83 -15.96 -27.88
CA SER A 3 -8.53 -15.63 -26.48
C SER A 3 -9.84 -15.22 -25.83
N VAL A 4 -10.32 -16.02 -24.91
CA VAL A 4 -11.44 -15.64 -24.05
C VAL A 4 -10.96 -14.41 -23.27
N ASN A 5 -11.58 -13.28 -23.55
CA ASN A 5 -11.29 -12.03 -22.84
C ASN A 5 -11.85 -12.18 -21.41
N GLU A 6 -11.06 -12.78 -20.52
CA GLU A 6 -11.48 -13.00 -19.15
C GLU A 6 -11.61 -11.63 -18.47
N LYS A 7 -12.81 -11.33 -18.00
CA LYS A 7 -13.12 -10.06 -17.33
C LYS A 7 -12.46 -10.06 -15.95
N ILE A 8 -11.65 -9.05 -15.65
CA ILE A 8 -11.12 -8.82 -14.30
C ILE A 8 -12.09 -7.92 -13.55
N PHE A 9 -12.52 -8.37 -12.38
CA PHE A 9 -13.25 -7.54 -11.43
C PHE A 9 -12.27 -6.80 -10.55
N VAL A 10 -12.58 -5.55 -10.20
CA VAL A 10 -11.79 -4.76 -9.25
C VAL A 10 -12.68 -4.45 -8.06
N LYS A 11 -12.24 -4.80 -6.85
CA LYS A 11 -12.91 -4.47 -5.60
C LYS A 11 -12.00 -3.57 -4.75
N ILE A 12 -12.46 -2.36 -4.48
CA ILE A 12 -11.78 -1.40 -3.59
C ILE A 12 -12.37 -1.57 -2.20
N ILE A 13 -11.52 -1.79 -1.22
CA ILE A 13 -11.90 -2.10 0.15
C ILE A 13 -11.51 -0.93 1.06
N SER A 14 -12.50 -0.32 1.69
CA SER A 14 -12.32 0.73 2.69
C SER A 14 -12.77 0.23 4.07
N PRO A 15 -11.88 -0.39 4.85
CA PRO A 15 -12.25 -1.04 6.10
C PRO A 15 -12.49 -0.07 7.25
N ASN A 16 -12.11 1.21 7.08
CA ASN A 16 -12.16 2.23 8.12
C ASN A 16 -11.54 1.72 9.44
N PHE A 17 -10.23 1.47 9.40
CA PHE A 17 -9.48 1.15 10.59
C PHE A 17 -9.09 2.41 11.34
N ASP A 18 -9.19 2.38 12.66
CA ASP A 18 -8.58 3.40 13.48
C ASP A 18 -7.05 3.37 13.32
N LEU A 19 -6.44 4.54 13.26
CA LEU A 19 -4.99 4.66 13.31
C LEU A 19 -4.52 4.23 14.69
N LYS A 20 -3.84 3.10 14.76
CA LYS A 20 -3.28 2.54 16.00
C LYS A 20 -1.84 2.11 15.77
N TYR A 21 -1.00 2.41 16.74
CA TYR A 21 0.38 1.91 16.82
C TYR A 21 0.45 0.69 17.73
N GLY A 22 1.51 -0.09 17.62
CA GLY A 22 1.74 -1.24 18.49
C GLY A 22 0.67 -2.32 18.37
N LEU A 23 0.22 -2.61 17.15
CA LEU A 23 -0.76 -3.69 16.90
C LEU A 23 -0.18 -5.02 17.36
N THR A 24 -0.99 -5.80 18.10
CA THR A 24 -0.67 -7.17 18.47
C THR A 24 -1.06 -8.16 17.35
N LYS A 25 -0.65 -9.41 17.46
CA LYS A 25 -1.06 -10.47 16.54
C LYS A 25 -2.58 -10.58 16.42
N GLU A 26 -3.29 -10.52 17.55
CA GLU A 26 -4.74 -10.59 17.60
C GLU A 26 -5.39 -9.44 16.83
N HIS A 27 -4.86 -8.22 16.99
CA HIS A 27 -5.34 -7.08 16.21
C HIS A 27 -5.12 -7.27 14.71
N ILE A 28 -3.99 -7.84 14.29
CA ILE A 28 -3.72 -8.12 12.88
C ILE A 28 -4.68 -9.21 12.35
N GLU A 29 -4.95 -10.25 13.12
CA GLU A 29 -5.95 -11.27 12.74
C GLU A 29 -7.35 -10.67 12.57
N GLU A 30 -7.76 -9.79 13.48
CA GLU A 30 -9.03 -9.07 13.37
C GLU A 30 -9.10 -8.18 12.13
N ARG A 31 -8.00 -7.49 11.80
CA ARG A 31 -7.90 -6.71 10.56
C ARG A 31 -8.03 -7.61 9.33
N PHE A 32 -7.36 -8.75 9.29
CA PHE A 32 -7.53 -9.73 8.22
C PHE A 32 -8.99 -10.20 8.10
N LYS A 33 -9.63 -10.58 9.21
CA LYS A 33 -11.04 -11.00 9.21
C LYS A 33 -11.96 -9.90 8.65
N LYS A 34 -11.73 -8.63 9.03
CA LYS A 34 -12.50 -7.49 8.53
C LYS A 34 -12.25 -7.25 7.04
N LEU A 35 -10.98 -7.27 6.59
CA LEU A 35 -10.62 -7.13 5.19
C LEU A 35 -11.25 -8.22 4.32
N ILE A 36 -11.18 -9.48 4.75
CA ILE A 36 -11.79 -10.61 4.05
C ILE A 36 -13.30 -10.45 3.95
N ARG A 37 -13.96 -10.10 5.05
CA ARG A 37 -15.41 -9.88 5.07
C ARG A 37 -15.83 -8.79 4.09
N TYR A 38 -15.09 -7.68 4.01
CA TYR A 38 -15.40 -6.61 3.07
C TYR A 38 -14.99 -6.93 1.64
N SER A 39 -13.96 -7.73 1.45
CA SER A 39 -13.57 -8.23 0.13
C SER A 39 -14.60 -9.19 -0.46
N ASP A 40 -15.29 -9.96 0.39
CA ASP A 40 -16.30 -10.95 -0.03
C ASP A 40 -15.84 -11.71 -1.29
N PRO A 41 -14.75 -12.51 -1.20
CA PRO A 41 -14.10 -13.08 -2.35
C PRO A 41 -14.92 -14.23 -2.98
N ASP A 42 -15.32 -14.05 -4.23
CA ASP A 42 -15.92 -15.11 -5.06
C ASP A 42 -14.79 -15.89 -5.74
N LYS A 43 -14.58 -17.14 -5.30
CA LYS A 43 -13.44 -17.97 -5.76
C LYS A 43 -13.47 -18.29 -7.25
N ASP A 44 -14.61 -18.13 -7.91
CA ASP A 44 -14.77 -18.41 -9.34
C ASP A 44 -14.49 -17.20 -10.22
N LYS A 45 -14.48 -16.00 -9.66
CA LYS A 45 -14.24 -14.76 -10.38
C LYS A 45 -12.79 -14.30 -10.27
N LYS A 46 -12.19 -13.94 -11.41
CA LYS A 46 -10.88 -13.29 -11.43
C LYS A 46 -11.00 -11.87 -10.87
N THR A 47 -10.42 -11.61 -9.70
CA THR A 47 -10.62 -10.36 -8.98
C THR A 47 -9.30 -9.78 -8.46
N LEU A 48 -9.13 -8.48 -8.68
CA LEU A 48 -8.10 -7.65 -8.05
C LEU A 48 -8.73 -6.93 -6.86
N PHE A 49 -8.28 -7.27 -5.66
CA PHE A 49 -8.67 -6.59 -4.42
C PHE A 49 -7.66 -5.48 -4.13
N ILE A 50 -8.15 -4.29 -3.81
CA ILE A 50 -7.31 -3.14 -3.45
C ILE A 50 -7.62 -2.81 -1.99
N TRP A 51 -6.67 -3.09 -1.12
CA TRP A 51 -6.68 -2.73 0.28
C TRP A 51 -5.86 -1.46 0.48
N PRO A 52 -6.18 -0.58 1.45
CA PRO A 52 -5.49 0.68 1.64
C PRO A 52 -4.04 0.53 2.14
N GLU A 53 -3.36 1.67 2.21
CA GLU A 53 -2.12 1.83 2.96
C GLU A 53 -2.39 1.57 4.46
N GLY A 54 -1.36 1.21 5.22
CA GLY A 54 -1.44 1.14 6.68
C GLY A 54 -2.31 0.04 7.28
N VAL A 55 -2.87 -0.89 6.45
CA VAL A 55 -3.74 -1.96 6.96
C VAL A 55 -3.07 -2.85 8.01
N PHE A 56 -1.75 -2.97 7.96
CA PHE A 56 -0.92 -3.72 8.91
C PHE A 56 0.13 -2.80 9.55
N SER A 57 -0.30 -1.62 10.03
CA SER A 57 0.60 -0.62 10.63
C SER A 57 1.54 -1.23 11.66
N GLY A 58 2.85 -0.95 11.53
CA GLY A 58 3.89 -1.48 12.41
C GLY A 58 4.39 -2.88 12.05
N TYR A 59 3.75 -3.58 11.12
CA TYR A 59 4.19 -4.89 10.64
C TYR A 59 4.92 -4.76 9.31
N SER A 60 6.02 -5.49 9.18
CA SER A 60 6.70 -5.70 7.91
C SER A 60 5.99 -6.77 7.08
N TYR A 61 6.27 -6.81 5.78
CA TYR A 61 5.77 -7.87 4.91
C TYR A 61 6.14 -9.28 5.42
N ASP A 62 7.36 -9.46 5.94
CA ASP A 62 7.83 -10.75 6.45
C ASP A 62 6.99 -11.21 7.67
N GLU A 63 6.59 -10.28 8.52
CA GLU A 63 5.70 -10.57 9.66
C GLU A 63 4.26 -10.87 9.20
N VAL A 64 3.79 -10.19 8.15
CA VAL A 64 2.47 -10.45 7.53
C VAL A 64 2.39 -11.86 6.95
N LEU A 65 3.51 -12.44 6.47
CA LEU A 65 3.55 -13.83 5.97
C LEU A 65 3.12 -14.88 7.02
N ALA A 66 3.26 -14.58 8.32
CA ALA A 66 2.78 -15.49 9.37
C ALA A 66 1.26 -15.74 9.30
N PHE A 67 0.50 -14.85 8.66
CA PHE A 67 -0.95 -14.95 8.50
C PHE A 67 -1.39 -15.56 7.16
N LYS A 68 -0.46 -16.09 6.37
CA LYS A 68 -0.69 -16.67 5.04
C LYS A 68 -1.87 -17.66 5.00
N GLN A 69 -2.04 -18.48 6.04
CA GLN A 69 -3.10 -19.48 6.08
C GLN A 69 -4.52 -18.86 6.08
N ILE A 70 -4.65 -17.66 6.64
CA ILE A 70 -5.92 -16.92 6.61
C ILE A 70 -6.28 -16.53 5.19
N ILE A 71 -5.30 -16.08 4.41
CA ILE A 71 -5.49 -15.71 3.00
C ILE A 71 -5.78 -16.95 2.15
N LEU A 72 -4.99 -18.01 2.28
CA LEU A 72 -5.17 -19.25 1.53
C LEU A 72 -6.55 -19.87 1.69
N LYS A 73 -7.13 -19.80 2.90
CA LYS A 73 -8.47 -20.32 3.19
C LYS A 73 -9.57 -19.57 2.44
N ASN A 74 -9.41 -18.26 2.24
CA ASN A 74 -10.47 -17.38 1.76
C ASN A 74 -10.32 -16.99 0.28
N PHE A 75 -9.08 -16.85 -0.20
CA PHE A 75 -8.81 -16.42 -1.57
C PHE A 75 -8.38 -17.61 -2.46
N SER A 76 -8.66 -17.50 -3.76
CA SER A 76 -8.27 -18.50 -4.77
C SER A 76 -7.14 -18.00 -5.65
N LYS A 77 -6.59 -18.88 -6.50
CA LYS A 77 -5.55 -18.54 -7.49
C LYS A 77 -6.00 -17.51 -8.54
N LYS A 78 -7.31 -17.23 -8.63
CA LYS A 78 -7.87 -16.20 -9.50
C LYS A 78 -7.81 -14.79 -8.88
N HIS A 79 -7.36 -14.69 -7.62
CA HIS A 79 -7.35 -13.45 -6.87
C HIS A 79 -5.94 -12.89 -6.77
N LEU A 80 -5.85 -11.57 -6.94
CA LEU A 80 -4.69 -10.77 -6.60
C LEU A 80 -5.10 -9.72 -5.56
N ILE A 81 -4.19 -9.39 -4.67
CA ILE A 81 -4.42 -8.42 -3.61
C ILE A 81 -3.34 -7.34 -3.69
N ILE A 82 -3.77 -6.08 -3.72
CA ILE A 82 -2.90 -4.91 -3.56
C ILE A 82 -3.05 -4.43 -2.12
N PHE A 83 -1.94 -4.13 -1.46
CA PHE A 83 -1.94 -3.46 -0.14
C PHE A 83 -0.63 -2.75 0.13
N GLY A 84 -0.67 -1.78 1.08
CA GLY A 84 0.51 -1.09 1.59
C GLY A 84 1.12 -1.82 2.78
N THR A 85 2.46 -1.88 2.82
CA THR A 85 3.21 -2.52 3.91
C THR A 85 4.64 -2.02 3.98
N ASN A 86 5.29 -2.27 5.12
CA ASN A 86 6.71 -2.04 5.31
C ASN A 86 7.51 -3.21 4.70
N LYS A 87 8.33 -2.91 3.70
CA LYS A 87 9.18 -3.91 3.03
C LYS A 87 10.63 -3.71 3.44
N LEU A 88 11.23 -4.73 4.05
CA LEU A 88 12.63 -4.70 4.48
C LEU A 88 13.58 -4.70 3.25
N ASP A 89 14.57 -3.82 3.30
CA ASP A 89 15.75 -3.90 2.44
C ASP A 89 16.86 -4.64 3.17
N SER A 90 17.17 -5.84 2.72
CA SER A 90 18.16 -6.71 3.37
C SER A 90 19.59 -6.16 3.33
N LYS A 91 19.89 -5.20 2.44
CA LYS A 91 21.22 -4.60 2.32
C LYS A 91 21.48 -3.53 3.37
N THR A 92 20.48 -2.73 3.66
CA THR A 92 20.60 -1.57 4.56
C THR A 92 19.94 -1.81 5.93
N ASN A 93 19.20 -2.93 6.06
CA ASN A 93 18.35 -3.23 7.22
C ASN A 93 17.36 -2.10 7.56
N SER A 94 16.90 -1.40 6.52
CA SER A 94 15.94 -0.32 6.61
C SER A 94 14.67 -0.67 5.81
N PHE A 95 13.60 0.09 5.96
CA PHE A 95 12.32 -0.23 5.36
C PHE A 95 11.95 0.73 4.24
N TYR A 96 11.25 0.22 3.24
CA TYR A 96 10.47 0.99 2.28
C TYR A 96 9.01 1.00 2.70
N ASN A 97 8.32 2.13 2.56
CA ASN A 97 6.86 2.13 2.44
C ASN A 97 6.52 1.63 1.04
N SER A 98 5.85 0.48 0.92
CA SER A 98 5.68 -0.21 -0.35
C SER A 98 4.22 -0.58 -0.62
N MET A 99 3.82 -0.48 -1.89
CA MET A 99 2.63 -1.11 -2.44
C MET A 99 3.02 -2.45 -3.03
N LEU A 100 2.41 -3.52 -2.57
CA LEU A 100 2.64 -4.87 -3.07
C LEU A 100 1.42 -5.37 -3.84
N ILE A 101 1.68 -6.13 -4.89
CA ILE A 101 0.70 -7.01 -5.54
C ILE A 101 1.10 -8.43 -5.21
N VAL A 102 0.21 -9.14 -4.54
CA VAL A 102 0.44 -10.51 -4.11
C VAL A 102 -0.64 -11.46 -4.62
N ASP A 103 -0.29 -12.73 -4.76
CA ASP A 103 -1.24 -13.82 -5.01
C ASP A 103 -1.91 -14.31 -3.71
N ASN A 104 -2.74 -15.34 -3.81
CA ASN A 104 -3.39 -15.98 -2.67
C ASN A 104 -2.43 -16.73 -1.72
N ASN A 105 -1.16 -16.87 -2.08
CA ASN A 105 -0.10 -17.39 -1.22
C ASN A 105 0.70 -16.28 -0.55
N LEU A 106 0.28 -15.02 -0.67
CA LEU A 106 1.05 -13.83 -0.32
C LEU A 106 2.40 -13.73 -1.05
N GLN A 107 2.60 -14.46 -2.15
CA GLN A 107 3.80 -14.31 -2.96
C GLN A 107 3.76 -12.98 -3.71
N ILE A 108 4.83 -12.19 -3.60
CA ILE A 108 4.93 -10.90 -4.30
C ILE A 108 5.03 -11.16 -5.81
N ILE A 109 4.05 -10.68 -6.55
CA ILE A 109 4.05 -10.66 -8.02
C ILE A 109 4.79 -9.42 -8.52
N GLN A 110 4.45 -8.26 -7.95
CA GLN A 110 5.11 -6.99 -8.23
C GLN A 110 5.13 -6.09 -7.00
N SER A 111 6.01 -5.11 -6.97
CA SER A 111 6.10 -4.15 -5.89
C SER A 111 6.52 -2.76 -6.38
N TYR A 112 6.02 -1.75 -5.70
CA TYR A 112 6.40 -0.36 -5.84
C TYR A 112 6.82 0.19 -4.48
N ASN A 113 7.95 0.87 -4.42
CA ASN A 113 8.43 1.55 -3.23
C ASN A 113 8.18 3.05 -3.34
N LYS A 114 7.60 3.65 -2.32
CA LYS A 114 7.25 5.08 -2.28
C LYS A 114 8.45 5.96 -2.62
N ARG A 115 8.27 6.88 -3.56
CA ARG A 115 9.34 7.73 -4.10
C ARG A 115 9.36 9.13 -3.50
N LYS A 116 8.20 9.64 -3.11
CA LYS A 116 8.04 10.94 -2.46
C LYS A 116 7.66 10.73 -1.01
N LEU A 117 8.65 10.73 -0.14
CA LEU A 117 8.46 10.55 1.30
C LEU A 117 7.97 11.85 1.95
N VAL A 118 7.13 11.70 2.98
CA VAL A 118 6.60 12.83 3.76
C VAL A 118 7.65 13.27 4.78
N PRO A 119 8.11 14.53 4.71
CA PRO A 119 9.06 15.05 5.72
C PRO A 119 8.47 14.98 7.13
N PHE A 120 9.29 14.69 8.12
CA PHE A 120 8.95 14.51 9.54
C PHE A 120 8.00 13.34 9.85
N GLY A 121 7.28 12.83 8.86
CA GLY A 121 6.45 11.63 8.98
C GLY A 121 7.23 10.37 8.60
N GLU A 122 7.80 10.31 7.42
CA GLU A 122 8.46 9.13 6.88
C GLU A 122 9.98 9.23 6.90
N PHE A 123 10.54 10.44 6.92
CA PHE A 123 11.98 10.67 7.12
C PHE A 123 12.22 11.98 7.87
N LEU A 124 13.38 12.12 8.48
CA LEU A 124 13.84 13.36 9.09
C LEU A 124 14.78 14.08 8.11
N PRO A 125 14.40 15.27 7.60
CA PRO A 125 15.37 16.11 6.88
C PRO A 125 16.55 16.43 7.81
N PHE A 126 17.79 16.38 7.31
CA PHE A 126 18.98 16.64 8.11
C PHE A 126 19.00 15.86 9.45
N GLU A 127 18.78 14.56 9.39
CA GLU A 127 18.48 13.68 10.54
C GLU A 127 19.50 13.86 11.68
N ASP A 128 20.80 13.90 11.38
CA ASP A 128 21.85 14.05 12.39
C ASP A 128 21.76 15.40 13.13
N PHE A 129 21.46 16.48 12.39
CA PHE A 129 21.30 17.81 12.97
C PHE A 129 20.04 17.90 13.83
N ILE A 130 18.93 17.41 13.34
CA ILE A 130 17.63 17.45 14.04
C ILE A 130 17.65 16.60 15.31
N LYS A 131 18.29 15.43 15.27
CA LYS A 131 18.48 14.58 16.46
C LYS A 131 19.29 15.26 17.55
N SER A 132 20.28 16.09 17.20
CA SER A 132 21.06 16.85 18.18
C SER A 132 20.23 17.85 19.01
N PHE A 133 19.08 18.30 18.47
CA PHE A 133 18.11 19.14 19.17
C PHE A 133 16.99 18.35 19.89
N GLY A 134 17.12 17.01 19.98
CA GLY A 134 16.13 16.16 20.64
C GLY A 134 14.80 15.99 19.90
N LEU A 135 14.69 16.46 18.67
CA LEU A 135 13.50 16.30 17.86
C LEU A 135 13.44 14.87 17.30
N LYS A 136 12.25 14.27 17.36
CA LYS A 136 11.95 12.92 16.87
C LYS A 136 10.97 13.00 15.71
N LYS A 137 10.85 11.89 14.93
CA LYS A 137 9.77 11.72 13.97
C LYS A 137 8.41 11.87 14.66
N ILE A 138 7.46 12.44 13.96
CA ILE A 138 6.06 12.56 14.42
C ILE A 138 5.38 11.19 14.42
N THR A 139 5.81 10.29 13.51
CA THR A 139 5.22 8.97 13.37
C THR A 139 6.05 7.93 14.12
N GLU A 140 5.38 7.06 14.88
CA GLU A 140 6.00 5.86 15.43
C GLU A 140 6.25 4.84 14.30
N GLY A 141 7.35 4.07 14.40
CA GLY A 141 7.67 3.03 13.43
C GLY A 141 9.17 2.77 13.26
N HIS A 142 9.53 2.11 12.18
CA HIS A 142 10.87 1.58 11.88
C HIS A 142 11.90 2.65 11.43
N GLY A 143 12.07 3.75 12.14
CA GLY A 143 13.05 4.78 11.73
C GLY A 143 12.65 5.53 10.44
N SER A 144 13.62 6.13 9.73
CA SER A 144 13.36 6.78 8.43
C SER A 144 13.21 5.73 7.33
N TYR A 145 12.18 5.91 6.48
CA TYR A 145 12.01 5.04 5.32
C TYR A 145 13.04 5.33 4.25
N LEU A 146 13.38 4.30 3.47
CA LEU A 146 14.16 4.44 2.25
C LEU A 146 13.30 4.98 1.12
N LYS A 147 13.89 5.88 0.33
CA LYS A 147 13.24 6.41 -0.86
C LYS A 147 13.31 5.42 -2.02
N GLY A 148 12.15 5.11 -2.62
CA GLY A 148 12.08 4.32 -3.84
C GLY A 148 12.75 5.02 -5.02
N THR A 149 13.44 4.25 -5.85
CA THR A 149 14.19 4.77 -7.02
C THR A 149 13.56 4.41 -8.36
N LYS A 150 12.81 3.30 -8.42
CA LYS A 150 12.22 2.81 -9.67
C LYS A 150 10.95 3.59 -10.02
N ASN A 151 10.89 4.05 -11.27
CA ASN A 151 9.70 4.65 -11.88
C ASN A 151 9.12 3.64 -12.88
N ASN A 152 8.42 2.66 -12.38
CA ASN A 152 7.80 1.63 -13.21
C ASN A 152 6.34 1.44 -12.83
N ASN A 153 5.51 1.29 -13.84
CA ASN A 153 4.15 0.84 -13.66
C ASN A 153 4.13 -0.62 -13.17
N LEU A 154 3.04 -0.99 -12.52
CA LEU A 154 2.75 -2.36 -12.16
C LEU A 154 1.81 -2.94 -13.23
N VAL A 155 2.18 -4.07 -13.81
CA VAL A 155 1.42 -4.65 -14.94
C VAL A 155 0.77 -5.96 -14.51
N ILE A 156 -0.55 -6.04 -14.62
CA ILE A 156 -1.35 -7.25 -14.36
C ILE A 156 -2.26 -7.46 -15.58
N ASP A 157 -2.01 -8.50 -16.35
CA ASP A 157 -2.73 -8.74 -17.59
C ASP A 157 -2.75 -7.51 -18.51
N LYS A 158 -3.93 -6.89 -18.66
CA LYS A 158 -4.14 -5.68 -19.48
C LYS A 158 -4.12 -4.39 -18.66
N LEU A 159 -3.99 -4.50 -17.34
CA LEU A 159 -3.90 -3.35 -16.45
C LEU A 159 -2.45 -2.89 -16.37
N ASN A 160 -2.19 -1.70 -16.84
CA ASN A 160 -0.91 -1.00 -16.72
C ASN A 160 -1.11 0.13 -15.70
N ILE A 161 -0.73 -0.15 -14.46
CA ILE A 161 -1.10 0.61 -13.27
C ILE A 161 0.03 1.58 -12.93
N LEU A 162 -0.29 2.88 -12.85
CA LEU A 162 0.56 3.84 -12.17
C LEU A 162 0.31 3.73 -10.66
N PRO A 163 1.27 3.21 -9.88
CA PRO A 163 1.12 3.10 -8.44
C PRO A 163 1.47 4.43 -7.76
N LEU A 164 0.65 4.84 -6.81
CA LEU A 164 0.90 5.98 -5.93
C LEU A 164 0.56 5.58 -4.49
N ILE A 165 1.34 6.09 -3.53
CA ILE A 165 1.11 5.85 -2.11
C ILE A 165 0.84 7.19 -1.43
N CYS A 166 -0.37 7.34 -0.88
CA CYS A 166 -0.80 8.47 -0.06
C CYS A 166 -0.51 9.82 -0.75
N TYR A 167 0.31 10.64 -0.13
CA TYR A 167 0.63 11.99 -0.56
C TYR A 167 1.30 12.09 -1.95
N GLU A 168 1.74 11.00 -2.52
CA GLU A 168 2.33 10.98 -3.87
C GLU A 168 1.36 11.50 -4.94
N VAL A 169 0.07 11.35 -4.74
CA VAL A 169 -0.96 11.82 -5.69
C VAL A 169 -0.93 13.32 -5.94
N ILE A 170 -0.38 14.12 -5.04
CA ILE A 170 -0.28 15.57 -5.24
C ILE A 170 0.86 15.99 -6.17
N PHE A 171 1.84 15.11 -6.40
CA PHE A 171 3.02 15.41 -7.22
C PHE A 171 2.74 15.13 -8.70
N THR A 172 2.52 16.21 -9.46
CA THR A 172 2.24 16.14 -10.92
C THR A 172 3.34 15.45 -11.71
N ASP A 173 4.60 15.60 -11.28
CA ASP A 173 5.75 14.99 -11.95
C ASP A 173 5.73 13.45 -11.91
N LEU A 174 5.07 12.86 -10.92
CA LEU A 174 4.88 11.41 -10.87
C LEU A 174 3.85 10.94 -11.88
N VAL A 175 2.76 11.70 -12.05
CA VAL A 175 1.68 11.38 -13.00
C VAL A 175 2.10 11.67 -14.44
N GLN A 176 2.75 12.81 -14.69
CA GLN A 176 3.23 13.20 -16.04
C GLN A 176 4.30 12.27 -16.60
N LYS A 177 5.06 11.60 -15.73
CA LYS A 177 6.06 10.59 -16.13
C LYS A 177 5.47 9.18 -16.24
N SER A 178 4.14 9.05 -16.19
CA SER A 178 3.48 7.78 -16.47
C SER A 178 3.80 7.36 -17.91
N ASN A 179 3.88 6.04 -18.10
CA ASN A 179 4.04 5.45 -19.43
C ASN A 179 2.78 5.76 -20.27
N GLU A 180 2.94 5.98 -21.59
CA GLU A 180 1.81 6.19 -22.53
C GLU A 180 0.79 5.05 -22.49
N ASP A 181 1.22 3.83 -22.16
CA ASP A 181 0.37 2.67 -22.01
C ASP A 181 -0.41 2.63 -20.68
N THR A 182 -0.17 3.58 -19.76
CA THR A 182 -0.87 3.61 -18.47
C THR A 182 -2.37 3.74 -18.66
N ASN A 183 -3.12 2.81 -18.11
CA ASN A 183 -4.59 2.79 -18.25
C ASN A 183 -5.33 2.78 -16.90
N LEU A 184 -4.60 2.76 -15.79
CA LEU A 184 -5.17 2.81 -14.45
C LEU A 184 -4.20 3.51 -13.49
N ILE A 185 -4.74 4.39 -12.63
CA ILE A 185 -4.02 4.96 -11.50
C ILE A 185 -4.58 4.33 -10.22
N ILE A 186 -3.73 3.80 -9.38
CA ILE A 186 -4.11 3.32 -8.05
C ILE A 186 -3.33 4.12 -7.02
N ASN A 187 -4.05 4.88 -6.19
CA ASN A 187 -3.51 5.51 -5.01
C ASN A 187 -4.06 4.80 -3.77
N ILE A 188 -3.18 4.18 -3.00
CA ILE A 188 -3.54 3.65 -1.68
C ILE A 188 -3.14 4.67 -0.62
N SER A 189 -4.03 4.94 0.35
CA SER A 189 -3.81 5.95 1.37
C SER A 189 -4.32 5.51 2.73
N GLU A 190 -3.70 6.07 3.77
CA GLU A 190 -4.16 6.05 5.16
C GLU A 190 -4.30 7.51 5.63
N ASP A 191 -5.50 8.04 5.51
CA ASP A 191 -5.77 9.45 5.81
C ASP A 191 -6.03 9.72 7.31
N GLY A 192 -6.04 8.69 8.14
CA GLY A 192 -6.14 8.81 9.60
C GLY A 192 -5.07 9.70 10.23
N TRP A 193 -3.92 9.89 9.56
CA TRP A 193 -2.85 10.78 9.97
C TRP A 193 -3.27 12.24 10.12
N PHE A 194 -4.24 12.68 9.35
CA PHE A 194 -4.72 14.06 9.34
C PHE A 194 -5.69 14.35 10.50
N GLY A 195 -6.13 13.32 11.25
CA GLY A 195 -7.12 13.44 12.31
C GLY A 195 -8.42 14.08 11.79
N GLU A 196 -9.04 14.91 12.63
CA GLU A 196 -10.29 15.63 12.31
C GLU A 196 -10.05 16.96 11.55
N SER A 197 -8.89 17.10 10.89
CA SER A 197 -8.58 18.28 10.09
C SER A 197 -9.23 18.24 8.70
N ILE A 198 -9.12 19.34 7.94
CA ILE A 198 -9.53 19.40 6.52
C ILE A 198 -8.60 18.57 5.58
N GLY A 199 -7.51 18.00 6.13
CA GLY A 199 -6.49 17.26 5.38
C GLY A 199 -7.05 16.13 4.51
N PRO A 200 -7.88 15.21 5.03
CA PRO A 200 -8.49 14.13 4.24
C PRO A 200 -9.27 14.65 3.03
N ASP A 201 -10.10 15.69 3.21
CA ASP A 201 -10.91 16.26 2.13
C ASP A 201 -10.03 16.88 1.04
N GLN A 202 -8.99 17.62 1.43
CA GLN A 202 -8.04 18.22 0.50
C GLN A 202 -7.25 17.14 -0.26
N HIS A 203 -6.83 16.08 0.42
CA HIS A 203 -6.12 14.96 -0.20
C HIS A 203 -7.03 14.22 -1.19
N PHE A 204 -8.26 13.93 -0.80
CA PHE A 204 -9.26 13.32 -1.67
C PHE A 204 -9.57 14.19 -2.89
N ALA A 205 -9.81 15.50 -2.70
CA ALA A 205 -10.03 16.42 -3.81
C ALA A 205 -8.86 16.43 -4.79
N LYS A 206 -7.61 16.43 -4.31
CA LYS A 206 -6.42 16.33 -5.17
C LYS A 206 -6.37 15.03 -5.95
N SER A 207 -6.81 13.92 -5.37
CA SER A 207 -6.86 12.61 -6.05
C SER A 207 -7.85 12.60 -7.20
N ILE A 208 -9.00 13.31 -7.08
CA ILE A 208 -10.02 13.41 -8.15
C ILE A 208 -9.48 14.17 -9.37
N PHE A 209 -8.59 15.13 -9.18
CA PHE A 209 -8.05 15.96 -10.26
C PHE A 209 -6.83 15.33 -10.98
N ARG A 210 -6.51 14.08 -10.74
CA ARG A 210 -5.41 13.34 -11.38
C ARG A 210 -5.92 12.27 -12.34
#